data_89934a2e9e1a4b71aa9cdf4d2d1c2251
#
_entry.id   89934a2e9e1a4b71aa9cdf4d2d1c2251
#
_cell.length_a   1.000
_cell.length_b   1.000
_cell.length_c   1.000
_cell.angle_alpha   90.00
_cell.angle_beta   90.00
_cell.angle_gamma   90.00
#
_symmetry.space_group_name_H-M   'P 1'
#
loop_
_entity.id
_entity.type
_entity.pdbx_description
1 polymer ?
#
loop_
_entity_poly.entity_id
_entity_poly.type
_entity_poly.pdbx_seq_one_letter_code
_entity_poly.pdbx_strand_id
1 'polypeptide(L)'
;MNNKKKFTINDIAEEAGVSRSLVSSVLTNMQHGKKIYRVSEETTQKIQEIMNRHYYHPNYSARVLRSGNNRTIGVILSDISNRFFSVVSRNIVNCAQQQGYMVMFGNTDENHTN
;
A
#
# COMPACT_ATOMS: atom_id res chain seq x y z
N MET A 1 -2.31 -22.60 22.55
CA MET A 1 -2.18 -21.15 22.48
C MET A 1 -1.15 -20.78 21.46
N ASN A 2 -1.63 -20.25 20.37
CA ASN A 2 -0.76 -19.90 19.24
C ASN A 2 -0.19 -18.52 19.42
N ASN A 3 0.95 -18.44 20.11
CA ASN A 3 1.78 -17.25 20.05
C ASN A 3 2.58 -17.30 18.76
N LYS A 4 1.89 -17.13 17.64
CA LYS A 4 2.57 -16.94 16.37
C LYS A 4 3.16 -15.55 16.39
N LYS A 5 4.44 -15.49 16.71
CA LYS A 5 5.19 -14.27 16.60
C LYS A 5 5.10 -13.79 15.15
N LYS A 6 4.57 -12.61 14.96
CA LYS A 6 4.45 -12.02 13.62
C LYS A 6 5.86 -11.78 13.06
N PHE A 7 6.10 -12.25 11.85
CA PHE A 7 7.34 -12.01 11.15
C PHE A 7 7.42 -10.54 10.75
N THR A 8 8.50 -9.87 11.13
CA THR A 8 8.62 -8.41 10.97
C THR A 8 9.79 -8.05 10.07
N ILE A 9 9.88 -6.75 9.74
CA ILE A 9 11.02 -6.20 8.97
C ILE A 9 12.34 -6.49 9.68
N ASN A 10 12.36 -6.44 11.01
CA ASN A 10 13.56 -6.76 11.79
C ASN A 10 13.98 -8.19 11.54
N ASP A 11 13.04 -9.12 11.47
CA ASP A 11 13.33 -10.52 11.20
C ASP A 11 13.91 -10.73 9.82
N ILE A 12 13.39 -10.00 8.82
CA ILE A 12 13.92 -10.04 7.46
C ILE A 12 15.38 -9.55 7.45
N ALA A 13 15.62 -8.42 8.10
CA ALA A 13 16.96 -7.82 8.16
C ALA A 13 17.95 -8.77 8.80
N GLU A 14 17.56 -9.40 9.89
CA GLU A 14 18.40 -10.33 10.62
C GLU A 14 18.73 -11.56 9.77
N GLU A 15 17.74 -12.15 9.11
CA GLU A 15 17.93 -13.32 8.27
C GLU A 15 18.76 -12.99 7.02
N ALA A 16 18.57 -11.81 6.45
CA ALA A 16 19.31 -11.36 5.28
C ALA A 16 20.73 -10.87 5.62
N GLY A 17 21.00 -10.58 6.89
CA GLY A 17 22.28 -10.04 7.31
C GLY A 17 22.50 -8.59 6.87
N VAL A 18 21.42 -7.81 6.79
CA VAL A 18 21.46 -6.40 6.36
C VAL A 18 20.75 -5.53 7.39
N SER A 19 20.85 -4.21 7.21
CA SER A 19 20.22 -3.28 8.11
C SER A 19 18.71 -3.21 7.85
N ARG A 20 17.96 -2.83 8.87
CA ARG A 20 16.52 -2.59 8.74
C ARG A 20 16.25 -1.52 7.68
N SER A 21 17.08 -0.49 7.64
CA SER A 21 16.93 0.60 6.66
C SER A 21 17.04 0.07 5.23
N LEU A 22 17.93 -0.88 4.99
CA LEU A 22 18.09 -1.46 3.67
C LEU A 22 16.84 -2.26 3.27
N VAL A 23 16.29 -3.05 4.19
CA VAL A 23 15.03 -3.77 3.93
C VAL A 23 13.91 -2.79 3.61
N SER A 24 13.81 -1.70 4.38
CA SER A 24 12.81 -0.67 4.15
C SER A 24 12.96 -0.03 2.76
N SER A 25 14.18 0.20 2.31
CA SER A 25 14.46 0.72 0.97
C SER A 25 13.98 -0.23 -0.12
N VAL A 26 14.22 -1.53 0.05
CA VAL A 26 13.76 -2.55 -0.90
C VAL A 26 12.23 -2.56 -0.97
N LEU A 27 11.56 -2.51 0.19
CA LEU A 27 10.09 -2.49 0.23
C LEU A 27 9.54 -1.24 -0.45
N THR A 28 10.18 -0.09 -0.27
CA THR A 28 9.76 1.15 -0.94
C THR A 28 9.91 1.03 -2.46
N ASN A 29 11.01 0.47 -2.93
CA ASN A 29 11.20 0.24 -4.36
C ASN A 29 10.12 -0.69 -4.92
N MET A 30 9.78 -1.75 -4.20
CA MET A 30 8.73 -2.67 -4.61
C MET A 30 7.37 -1.99 -4.67
N GLN A 31 7.07 -1.15 -3.68
CA GLN A 31 5.80 -0.43 -3.60
C GLN A 31 5.59 0.48 -4.81
N HIS A 32 6.65 1.15 -5.26
CA HIS A 32 6.58 2.09 -6.37
C HIS A 32 6.88 1.47 -7.72
N GLY A 33 7.31 0.22 -7.74
CA GLY A 33 7.65 -0.47 -8.98
C GLY A 33 8.85 0.11 -9.72
N LYS A 34 9.69 0.86 -9.02
CA LYS A 34 10.90 1.45 -9.59
C LYS A 34 11.96 1.64 -8.51
N LYS A 35 13.21 1.76 -8.94
CA LYS A 35 14.33 1.94 -8.02
C LYS A 35 14.42 3.37 -7.52
N ILE A 36 13.74 3.67 -6.43
CA ILE A 36 13.86 4.96 -5.75
C ILE A 36 15.14 5.01 -4.95
N TYR A 37 15.44 3.90 -4.26
CA TYR A 37 16.67 3.76 -3.49
C TYR A 37 17.61 2.81 -4.21
N ARG A 38 18.90 3.11 -4.10
CA ARG A 38 19.94 2.28 -4.74
C ARG A 38 20.21 1.05 -3.89
N VAL A 39 19.72 -0.09 -4.35
CA VAL A 39 19.96 -1.39 -3.71
C VAL A 39 20.38 -2.36 -4.80
N SER A 40 21.36 -3.20 -4.52
CA SER A 40 21.82 -4.19 -5.50
C SER A 40 20.69 -5.18 -5.78
N GLU A 41 20.67 -5.69 -7.00
CA GLU A 41 19.65 -6.66 -7.39
C GLU A 41 19.78 -7.94 -6.60
N GLU A 42 21.01 -8.34 -6.29
CA GLU A 42 21.29 -9.52 -5.47
C GLU A 42 20.66 -9.40 -4.09
N THR A 43 20.82 -8.26 -3.43
CA THR A 43 20.22 -8.00 -2.12
C THR A 43 18.70 -7.96 -2.21
N THR A 44 18.17 -7.33 -3.25
CA THR A 44 16.73 -7.25 -3.48
C THR A 44 16.13 -8.66 -3.62
N GLN A 45 16.75 -9.52 -4.42
CA GLN A 45 16.28 -10.89 -4.60
C GLN A 45 16.33 -11.68 -3.31
N LYS A 46 17.41 -11.52 -2.55
CA LYS A 46 17.58 -12.21 -1.27
C LYS A 46 16.46 -11.85 -0.30
N ILE A 47 16.12 -10.56 -0.22
CA ILE A 47 15.06 -10.09 0.65
C ILE A 47 13.69 -10.61 0.16
N GLN A 48 13.47 -10.60 -1.15
CA GLN A 48 12.22 -11.11 -1.72
C GLN A 48 12.04 -12.60 -1.45
N GLU A 49 13.11 -13.39 -1.54
CA GLU A 49 13.05 -14.82 -1.22
C GLU A 49 12.68 -15.06 0.23
N ILE A 50 13.26 -14.28 1.14
CA ILE A 50 12.95 -14.38 2.57
C ILE A 50 11.48 -14.03 2.81
N MET A 51 10.98 -12.97 2.17
CA MET A 51 9.57 -12.58 2.28
C MET A 51 8.64 -13.68 1.79
N ASN A 52 8.95 -14.29 0.66
CA ASN A 52 8.14 -15.36 0.09
C ASN A 52 8.16 -16.61 0.98
N ARG A 53 9.31 -16.94 1.54
CA ARG A 53 9.47 -18.12 2.40
C ARG A 53 8.61 -18.01 3.66
N HIS A 54 8.48 -16.81 4.20
CA HIS A 54 7.73 -16.55 5.43
C HIS A 54 6.32 -15.99 5.18
N TYR A 55 5.89 -15.96 3.93
CA TYR A 55 4.59 -15.40 3.55
C TYR A 55 4.40 -13.98 4.07
N TYR A 56 5.48 -13.20 4.07
CA TYR A 56 5.44 -11.83 4.55
C TYR A 56 4.83 -10.90 3.51
N HIS A 57 3.84 -10.13 3.93
CA HIS A 57 3.22 -9.10 3.11
C HIS A 57 3.44 -7.75 3.77
N PRO A 58 4.11 -6.81 3.08
CA PRO A 58 4.34 -5.48 3.66
C PRO A 58 3.04 -4.73 3.84
N ASN A 59 2.94 -4.01 4.95
CA ASN A 59 1.79 -3.15 5.20
C ASN A 59 2.03 -1.79 4.53
N TYR A 60 1.64 -1.67 3.29
CA TYR A 60 1.83 -0.44 2.53
C TYR A 60 1.07 0.74 3.11
N SER A 61 -0.09 0.49 3.70
CA SER A 61 -0.88 1.54 4.33
C SER A 61 -0.12 2.21 5.48
N ALA A 62 0.51 1.41 6.33
CA ALA A 62 1.31 1.93 7.43
C ALA A 62 2.53 2.70 6.92
N ARG A 63 3.16 2.22 5.86
CA ARG A 63 4.32 2.88 5.26
C ARG A 63 3.93 4.23 4.65
N VAL A 64 2.79 4.30 4.00
CA VAL A 64 2.27 5.53 3.43
C VAL A 64 2.01 6.56 4.52
N LEU A 65 1.45 6.13 5.64
CA LEU A 65 1.21 7.01 6.79
C LEU A 65 2.51 7.59 7.34
N ARG A 66 3.57 6.79 7.38
CA ARG A 66 4.88 7.25 7.85
C ARG A 66 5.53 8.25 6.92
N SER A 67 5.39 8.05 5.62
CA SER A 67 6.01 8.92 4.63
C SER A 67 5.31 10.25 4.50
N GLY A 68 4.07 10.37 4.98
CA GLY A 68 3.27 11.57 4.80
C GLY A 68 2.84 11.79 3.36
N ASN A 69 3.17 10.87 2.48
CA ASN A 69 2.87 10.99 1.05
C ASN A 69 1.75 10.02 0.71
N ASN A 70 0.54 10.37 1.15
CA ASN A 70 -0.64 9.58 0.92
C ASN A 70 -1.22 9.95 -0.46
N ARG A 71 -1.00 9.10 -1.46
CA ARG A 71 -1.55 9.29 -2.80
C ARG A 71 -2.96 8.72 -2.87
N THR A 72 -3.82 9.18 -1.98
CA THR A 72 -5.20 8.74 -1.90
C THR A 72 -6.12 9.95 -2.00
N ILE A 73 -7.10 9.86 -2.89
CA ILE A 73 -8.13 10.87 -3.05
C ILE A 73 -9.40 10.34 -2.41
N GLY A 74 -10.00 11.14 -1.54
CA GLY A 74 -11.29 10.82 -0.95
C GLY A 74 -12.41 11.43 -1.76
N VAL A 75 -13.38 10.63 -2.17
CA VAL A 75 -14.57 11.09 -2.88
C VAL A 75 -15.78 10.74 -2.06
N ILE A 76 -16.57 11.76 -1.72
CA ILE A 76 -17.78 11.59 -0.94
C ILE A 76 -18.97 11.77 -1.86
N LEU A 77 -19.81 10.75 -1.90
CA LEU A 77 -21.02 10.75 -2.73
C LEU A 77 -22.25 10.69 -1.85
N SER A 78 -23.28 11.43 -2.26
CA SER A 78 -24.53 11.43 -1.52
C SER A 78 -25.37 10.18 -1.79
N ASP A 79 -25.24 9.61 -2.98
CA ASP A 79 -26.00 8.42 -3.37
C ASP A 79 -25.20 7.59 -4.37
N ILE A 80 -24.65 6.46 -3.90
CA ILE A 80 -23.86 5.57 -4.72
C ILE A 80 -24.74 4.80 -5.71
N SER A 81 -26.03 4.63 -5.39
CA SER A 81 -26.94 3.85 -6.22
C SER A 81 -27.34 4.57 -7.51
N ASN A 82 -27.13 5.88 -7.60
CA ASN A 82 -27.47 6.64 -8.78
C ASN A 82 -26.52 6.31 -9.92
N ARG A 83 -27.10 5.96 -11.08
CA ARG A 83 -26.34 5.59 -12.28
C ARG A 83 -25.36 6.68 -12.71
N PHE A 84 -25.74 7.93 -12.57
CA PHE A 84 -24.88 9.06 -12.90
C PHE A 84 -23.59 9.02 -12.08
N PHE A 85 -23.69 8.74 -10.79
CA PHE A 85 -22.53 8.66 -9.91
C PHE A 85 -21.67 7.46 -10.24
N SER A 86 -22.24 6.36 -10.72
CA SER A 86 -21.47 5.20 -11.15
C SER A 86 -20.54 5.54 -12.30
N VAL A 87 -21.02 6.27 -13.29
CA VAL A 87 -20.23 6.67 -14.45
C VAL A 87 -19.14 7.66 -14.03
N VAL A 88 -19.49 8.67 -13.24
CA VAL A 88 -18.53 9.66 -12.77
C VAL A 88 -17.47 9.01 -11.91
N SER A 89 -17.85 8.10 -11.01
CA SER A 89 -16.93 7.41 -10.13
C SER A 89 -15.91 6.60 -10.93
N ARG A 90 -16.36 5.91 -11.97
CA ARG A 90 -15.47 5.12 -12.81
C ARG A 90 -14.44 6.01 -13.51
N ASN A 91 -14.88 7.15 -14.02
CA ASN A 91 -13.97 8.10 -14.66
C ASN A 91 -12.94 8.66 -13.67
N ILE A 92 -13.38 8.98 -12.45
CA ILE A 92 -12.47 9.45 -11.40
C ILE A 92 -11.42 8.38 -11.08
N VAL A 93 -11.83 7.13 -10.92
CA VAL A 93 -10.91 6.04 -10.61
C VAL A 93 -9.89 5.87 -11.74
N ASN A 94 -10.35 5.87 -12.99
CA ASN A 94 -9.47 5.70 -14.13
C ASN A 94 -8.45 6.84 -14.23
N CYS A 95 -8.88 8.07 -14.06
CA CYS A 95 -7.98 9.22 -14.09
C CYS A 95 -6.97 9.17 -12.94
N ALA A 96 -7.44 8.83 -11.74
CA ALA A 96 -6.58 8.75 -10.57
C ALA A 96 -5.53 7.66 -10.72
N GLN A 97 -5.92 6.50 -11.23
CA GLN A 97 -4.99 5.40 -11.44
C GLN A 97 -3.90 5.75 -12.44
N GLN A 98 -4.25 6.48 -13.50
CA GLN A 98 -3.27 6.94 -14.48
C GLN A 98 -2.23 7.87 -13.84
N GLN A 99 -2.62 8.60 -12.82
CA GLN A 99 -1.75 9.51 -12.07
C GLN A 99 -1.04 8.83 -10.89
N GLY A 100 -1.31 7.56 -10.65
CA GLY A 100 -0.72 6.84 -9.54
C GLY A 100 -1.42 7.09 -8.20
N TYR A 101 -2.70 7.46 -8.24
CA TYR A 101 -3.48 7.70 -7.03
C TYR A 101 -4.50 6.59 -6.80
N MET A 102 -4.77 6.32 -5.53
CA MET A 102 -5.89 5.47 -5.11
C MET A 102 -7.08 6.34 -4.80
N VAL A 103 -8.27 5.78 -4.98
CA VAL A 103 -9.52 6.51 -4.67
C VAL A 103 -10.28 5.74 -3.61
N MET A 104 -10.69 6.45 -2.57
CA MET A 104 -11.59 5.94 -1.54
C MET A 104 -12.93 6.63 -1.67
N PHE A 105 -14.01 5.84 -1.66
CA PHE A 105 -15.37 6.38 -1.76
C PHE A 105 -16.04 6.31 -0.42
N GLY A 106 -16.69 7.41 -0.05
CA GLY A 106 -17.55 7.47 1.09
C GLY A 106 -18.98 7.79 0.65
N ASN A 107 -19.94 7.18 1.30
CA ASN A 107 -21.35 7.44 1.06
C ASN A 107 -21.94 8.16 2.27
N THR A 108 -22.49 9.33 2.06
CA THR A 108 -23.07 10.08 3.17
C THR A 108 -24.47 9.63 3.51
N ASP A 109 -25.13 8.87 2.61
CA ASP A 109 -26.54 8.48 2.78
C ASP A 109 -27.30 9.61 3.42
N GLU A 110 -27.82 10.52 2.60
CA GLU A 110 -28.68 11.57 3.12
C GLU A 110 -29.90 10.94 3.76
N ASN A 111 -29.71 10.49 4.97
CA ASN A 111 -30.80 10.03 5.79
C ASN A 111 -31.51 11.26 6.31
N HIS A 112 -32.44 11.73 5.53
CA HIS A 112 -33.39 12.73 6.02
C HIS A 112 -34.35 12.03 6.96
N THR A 113 -33.83 11.66 8.12
CA THR A 113 -34.74 11.26 9.18
C THR A 113 -35.30 12.52 9.81
N ASN A 114 -36.49 12.82 9.42
CA ASN A 114 -37.29 13.79 10.15
C ASN A 114 -37.68 13.20 11.51
#